data_9bbba56e08d30300261c635e570562c1
#
_entry.id   9bbba56e08d30300261c635e570562c1
#
_cell.length_a   1.000
_cell.length_b   1.000
_cell.length_c   1.000
_cell.angle_alpha   90.00
_cell.angle_beta   90.00
_cell.angle_gamma   90.00
#
_symmetry.space_group_name_H-M   'P 1'
#
loop_
_entity.id
_entity.type
_entity.pdbx_description
1 polymer ?
#
loop_
_entity_poly.entity_id
_entity_poly.type
_entity_poly.pdbx_seq_one_letter_code
_entity_poly.pdbx_strand_id
1 'polypeptide(L)'
;MSAERFTNRLINETSPYLLQHAHNPVDWYAWGEEAFARAKLENKPILLSIGYSACHWCHVMEHESFENEEIAGLMNKYFVNIKVDREERPDLDQIYMNAVQMMTHHGGWPMTVFLTPEGVPYYGGTYFPPVDRYNMPGFPRVLESVAHAYHERADDIAQTAASILDELKRLGSANESTQLLSSELLDVAYAGIVRNYDANNGGFGSAPKFPPAMALEFLLRTHYRNGNKHALDIVSHTCEKMATGGIYDQLGGGFHRYSTDTEWLVPHFEKMLYDNALLSRLYLHHYQVTGSNSSRRIAEGILNYVIREMTGPEGGFYSTQDADSEGHEGKFFVWSHEEIIEAMGETEGTLFATYYDVTPAGNFEGQNILHIPDALAEVAAANDVSPATLEEVLTRGRAKLFALREKRIKPGRDEKILTAWNGLMLASFAEAGAILDSDQYRSVATKNAAFVLERLQRDGLLLRTIKDDQAKLNAYLEDYAFLADGLLTLFETSGELRWFNEALNLTKKMIEEFWDESEGGFFFTGKSHESLIVRNKDYFDNATPAGNSVAAEVLLRLSVLTGDEE
;
A
#
# COMPACT_ATOMS: atom_id res chain seq x y z
N MET A 1 -3.63 -31.08 -15.33
CA MET A 1 -4.60 -30.00 -15.08
C MET A 1 -5.91 -30.68 -14.74
N SER A 2 -6.32 -30.75 -13.47
CA SER A 2 -7.67 -31.17 -13.09
C SER A 2 -8.61 -30.10 -13.65
N ALA A 3 -9.66 -30.51 -14.33
CA ALA A 3 -10.75 -29.60 -14.72
C ALA A 3 -11.24 -28.92 -13.46
N GLU A 4 -11.21 -27.60 -13.42
CA GLU A 4 -11.67 -26.81 -12.29
C GLU A 4 -13.15 -27.07 -12.10
N ARG A 5 -13.51 -27.59 -10.92
CA ARG A 5 -14.85 -28.09 -10.63
C ARG A 5 -15.90 -26.98 -10.53
N PHE A 6 -15.46 -25.79 -10.17
CA PHE A 6 -16.30 -24.60 -10.01
C PHE A 6 -15.79 -23.45 -10.85
N THR A 7 -16.69 -22.64 -11.34
CA THR A 7 -16.36 -21.38 -12.02
C THR A 7 -17.50 -20.40 -11.75
N ASN A 8 -17.17 -19.25 -11.20
CA ASN A 8 -18.13 -18.20 -10.90
C ASN A 8 -17.90 -16.97 -11.83
N ARG A 9 -18.65 -15.88 -11.61
CA ARG A 9 -18.66 -14.71 -12.50
C ARG A 9 -17.34 -13.94 -12.55
N LEU A 10 -16.50 -14.08 -11.51
CA LEU A 10 -15.22 -13.38 -11.43
C LEU A 10 -14.24 -13.79 -12.52
N ILE A 11 -14.48 -14.90 -13.23
CA ILE A 11 -13.67 -15.33 -14.40
C ILE A 11 -13.63 -14.29 -15.53
N ASN A 12 -14.59 -13.37 -15.57
CA ASN A 12 -14.68 -12.31 -16.58
C ASN A 12 -13.97 -11.00 -16.14
N GLU A 13 -13.41 -10.98 -14.95
CA GLU A 13 -12.71 -9.80 -14.42
C GLU A 13 -11.25 -9.74 -14.89
N THR A 14 -10.63 -8.57 -14.73
CA THR A 14 -9.20 -8.36 -15.04
C THR A 14 -8.33 -8.27 -13.77
N SER A 15 -8.92 -7.98 -12.62
CA SER A 15 -8.21 -7.94 -11.35
C SER A 15 -7.61 -9.30 -11.01
N PRO A 16 -6.30 -9.43 -10.78
CA PRO A 16 -5.70 -10.68 -10.33
C PRO A 16 -6.33 -11.21 -9.04
N TYR A 17 -6.68 -10.34 -8.12
CA TYR A 17 -7.38 -10.71 -6.88
C TYR A 17 -8.76 -11.32 -7.13
N LEU A 18 -9.55 -10.74 -8.02
CA LEU A 18 -10.87 -11.29 -8.35
C LEU A 18 -10.73 -12.61 -9.12
N LEU A 19 -9.81 -12.70 -10.07
CA LEU A 19 -9.53 -13.92 -10.83
C LEU A 19 -9.05 -15.07 -9.94
N GLN A 20 -8.28 -14.80 -8.90
CA GLN A 20 -7.86 -15.79 -7.89
C GLN A 20 -9.06 -16.53 -7.28
N HIS A 21 -10.17 -15.81 -7.05
CA HIS A 21 -11.40 -16.37 -6.48
C HIS A 21 -12.39 -16.92 -7.53
N ALA A 22 -12.06 -16.91 -8.82
CA ALA A 22 -12.95 -17.32 -9.90
C ALA A 22 -13.35 -18.81 -9.85
N HIS A 23 -12.55 -19.64 -9.19
CA HIS A 23 -12.76 -21.10 -9.07
C HIS A 23 -13.17 -21.57 -7.68
N ASN A 24 -13.45 -20.63 -6.76
CA ASN A 24 -14.05 -20.98 -5.47
C ASN A 24 -15.47 -21.55 -5.66
N PRO A 25 -15.94 -22.48 -4.79
CA PRO A 25 -17.31 -22.96 -4.77
C PRO A 25 -18.33 -21.88 -4.35
N VAL A 26 -17.90 -20.74 -3.86
CA VAL A 26 -18.75 -19.56 -3.58
C VAL A 26 -19.22 -18.94 -4.89
N ASP A 27 -20.53 -18.65 -5.00
CA ASP A 27 -21.12 -17.92 -6.13
C ASP A 27 -20.82 -16.43 -6.02
N TRP A 28 -19.56 -16.06 -6.30
CA TRP A 28 -19.07 -14.69 -6.23
C TRP A 28 -19.58 -13.83 -7.37
N TYR A 29 -19.95 -12.60 -7.02
CA TYR A 29 -20.23 -11.50 -7.93
C TYR A 29 -19.11 -10.44 -7.79
N ALA A 30 -18.77 -9.75 -8.86
CA ALA A 30 -18.14 -8.43 -8.75
C ALA A 30 -19.18 -7.42 -8.23
N TRP A 31 -18.71 -6.28 -7.72
CA TRP A 31 -19.60 -5.17 -7.35
C TRP A 31 -20.30 -4.62 -8.60
N GLY A 32 -21.62 -4.55 -8.58
CA GLY A 32 -22.39 -4.06 -9.71
C GLY A 32 -23.89 -4.37 -9.62
N GLU A 33 -24.65 -3.83 -10.54
CA GLU A 33 -26.12 -3.89 -10.57
C GLU A 33 -26.68 -5.33 -10.51
N GLU A 34 -26.00 -6.31 -11.13
CA GLU A 34 -26.46 -7.71 -11.15
C GLU A 34 -26.59 -8.29 -9.73
N ALA A 35 -25.57 -8.06 -8.88
CA ALA A 35 -25.56 -8.54 -7.50
C ALA A 35 -26.67 -7.88 -6.67
N PHE A 36 -26.82 -6.57 -6.77
CA PHE A 36 -27.84 -5.82 -6.04
C PHE A 36 -29.27 -6.18 -6.49
N ALA A 37 -29.49 -6.33 -7.81
CA ALA A 37 -30.77 -6.76 -8.34
C ALA A 37 -31.15 -8.15 -7.83
N ARG A 38 -30.19 -9.08 -7.76
CA ARG A 38 -30.38 -10.41 -7.23
C ARG A 38 -30.70 -10.38 -5.74
N ALA A 39 -29.97 -9.59 -4.94
CA ALA A 39 -30.22 -9.46 -3.50
C ALA A 39 -31.65 -8.96 -3.22
N LYS A 40 -32.10 -7.97 -3.97
CA LYS A 40 -33.49 -7.44 -3.88
C LYS A 40 -34.53 -8.48 -4.30
N LEU A 41 -34.31 -9.17 -5.42
CA LEU A 41 -35.24 -10.16 -5.95
C LEU A 41 -35.42 -11.34 -4.99
N GLU A 42 -34.32 -11.82 -4.40
CA GLU A 42 -34.33 -12.97 -3.49
C GLU A 42 -34.56 -12.58 -2.03
N ASN A 43 -34.68 -11.30 -1.72
CA ASN A 43 -34.72 -10.74 -0.36
C ASN A 43 -33.61 -11.33 0.54
N LYS A 44 -32.39 -11.35 0.00
CA LYS A 44 -31.19 -11.81 0.70
C LYS A 44 -30.27 -10.66 1.08
N PRO A 45 -29.67 -10.70 2.26
CA PRO A 45 -28.59 -9.78 2.58
C PRO A 45 -27.37 -10.05 1.69
N ILE A 46 -26.51 -9.04 1.58
CA ILE A 46 -25.26 -9.14 0.83
C ILE A 46 -24.13 -9.46 1.81
N LEU A 47 -23.27 -10.43 1.45
CA LEU A 47 -21.97 -10.63 2.07
C LEU A 47 -20.92 -10.00 1.16
N LEU A 48 -20.32 -8.91 1.64
CA LEU A 48 -19.25 -8.18 0.94
C LEU A 48 -17.90 -8.58 1.51
N SER A 49 -17.01 -9.10 0.67
CA SER A 49 -15.62 -9.41 1.03
C SER A 49 -14.66 -8.52 0.24
N ILE A 50 -13.85 -7.74 0.95
CA ILE A 50 -12.87 -6.82 0.36
C ILE A 50 -11.46 -7.24 0.77
N GLY A 51 -10.52 -7.21 -0.18
CA GLY A 51 -9.12 -7.54 0.02
C GLY A 51 -8.28 -7.10 -1.18
N TYR A 52 -7.09 -7.65 -1.32
CA TYR A 52 -6.16 -7.39 -2.42
C TYR A 52 -5.24 -8.59 -2.67
N SER A 53 -4.57 -8.61 -3.81
CA SER A 53 -3.86 -9.77 -4.33
C SER A 53 -2.72 -10.26 -3.42
N ALA A 54 -1.92 -9.36 -2.86
CA ALA A 54 -0.78 -9.70 -2.00
C ALA A 54 -1.13 -9.89 -0.51
N CYS A 55 -2.40 -9.92 -0.17
CA CYS A 55 -2.88 -9.98 1.21
C CYS A 55 -2.80 -11.41 1.77
N HIS A 56 -1.78 -11.73 2.57
CA HIS A 56 -1.60 -13.05 3.18
C HIS A 56 -2.85 -13.56 3.92
N TRP A 57 -3.45 -12.77 4.80
CA TRP A 57 -4.67 -13.18 5.53
C TRP A 57 -5.89 -13.36 4.63
N CYS A 58 -5.90 -12.73 3.43
CA CYS A 58 -6.93 -12.98 2.43
C CYS A 58 -6.76 -14.39 1.82
N HIS A 59 -5.50 -14.82 1.55
CA HIS A 59 -5.18 -16.19 1.10
C HIS A 59 -5.55 -17.21 2.18
N VAL A 60 -5.22 -16.94 3.45
CA VAL A 60 -5.60 -17.82 4.57
C VAL A 60 -7.12 -18.00 4.62
N MET A 61 -7.90 -16.91 4.54
CA MET A 61 -9.37 -17.00 4.57
C MET A 61 -9.94 -17.71 3.32
N GLU A 62 -9.28 -17.56 2.18
CA GLU A 62 -9.65 -18.28 0.95
C GLU A 62 -9.54 -19.79 1.15
N HIS A 63 -8.35 -20.27 1.54
CA HIS A 63 -8.09 -21.71 1.73
C HIS A 63 -8.90 -22.31 2.86
N GLU A 64 -9.06 -21.60 3.97
CA GLU A 64 -9.80 -22.11 5.12
C GLU A 64 -11.32 -22.08 4.95
N SER A 65 -11.87 -21.10 4.20
CA SER A 65 -13.32 -20.84 4.15
C SER A 65 -13.90 -20.81 2.75
N PHE A 66 -13.31 -20.09 1.79
CA PHE A 66 -13.94 -19.89 0.48
C PHE A 66 -13.78 -21.10 -0.46
N GLU A 67 -12.75 -21.92 -0.26
CA GLU A 67 -12.56 -23.20 -0.96
C GLU A 67 -13.33 -24.36 -0.30
N ASN A 68 -13.82 -24.16 0.92
CA ASN A 68 -14.58 -25.18 1.65
C ASN A 68 -16.03 -25.24 1.16
N GLU A 69 -16.43 -26.38 0.58
CA GLU A 69 -17.77 -26.55 -0.02
C GLU A 69 -18.92 -26.40 0.99
N GLU A 70 -18.72 -26.78 2.26
CA GLU A 70 -19.76 -26.65 3.30
C GLU A 70 -19.98 -25.18 3.67
N ILE A 71 -18.88 -24.42 3.87
CA ILE A 71 -18.96 -23.00 4.19
C ILE A 71 -19.48 -22.23 2.98
N ALA A 72 -18.98 -22.52 1.78
CA ALA A 72 -19.49 -21.94 0.54
C ALA A 72 -20.99 -22.21 0.33
N GLY A 73 -21.44 -23.42 0.69
CA GLY A 73 -22.88 -23.79 0.67
C GLY A 73 -23.73 -22.90 1.58
N LEU A 74 -23.25 -22.57 2.79
CA LEU A 74 -23.92 -21.62 3.70
C LEU A 74 -23.94 -20.20 3.13
N MET A 75 -22.79 -19.73 2.59
CA MET A 75 -22.68 -18.42 1.95
C MET A 75 -23.69 -18.29 0.80
N ASN A 76 -23.71 -19.25 -0.12
CA ASN A 76 -24.60 -19.24 -1.29
C ASN A 76 -26.09 -19.36 -0.92
N LYS A 77 -26.39 -20.11 0.16
CA LYS A 77 -27.75 -20.27 0.66
C LYS A 77 -28.33 -18.99 1.23
N TYR A 78 -27.54 -18.27 2.04
CA TYR A 78 -28.08 -17.21 2.86
C TYR A 78 -27.78 -15.81 2.30
N PHE A 79 -26.77 -15.64 1.43
CA PHE A 79 -26.30 -14.34 0.98
C PHE A 79 -26.18 -14.26 -0.55
N VAL A 80 -26.16 -13.03 -1.06
CA VAL A 80 -25.54 -12.72 -2.33
C VAL A 80 -24.11 -12.27 -2.03
N ASN A 81 -23.12 -12.99 -2.57
CA ASN A 81 -21.72 -12.84 -2.19
C ASN A 81 -21.01 -11.92 -3.19
N ILE A 82 -20.51 -10.77 -2.74
CA ILE A 82 -19.77 -9.79 -3.54
C ILE A 82 -18.31 -9.80 -3.13
N LYS A 83 -17.40 -9.87 -4.12
CA LYS A 83 -15.96 -9.76 -3.94
C LYS A 83 -15.46 -8.45 -4.53
N VAL A 84 -14.62 -7.73 -3.79
CA VAL A 84 -14.07 -6.44 -4.20
C VAL A 84 -12.56 -6.41 -4.03
N ASP A 85 -11.86 -5.95 -5.06
CA ASP A 85 -10.46 -5.59 -5.00
C ASP A 85 -10.36 -4.12 -4.52
N ARG A 86 -9.81 -3.91 -3.30
CA ARG A 86 -9.66 -2.57 -2.72
C ARG A 86 -8.78 -1.64 -3.54
N GLU A 87 -7.87 -2.19 -4.33
CA GLU A 87 -6.95 -1.40 -5.14
C GLU A 87 -7.65 -0.82 -6.38
N GLU A 88 -8.63 -1.56 -6.92
CA GLU A 88 -9.49 -1.07 -8.00
C GLU A 88 -10.64 -0.19 -7.49
N ARG A 89 -11.19 -0.51 -6.30
CA ARG A 89 -12.34 0.17 -5.70
C ARG A 89 -12.01 0.73 -4.31
N PRO A 90 -11.08 1.69 -4.22
CA PRO A 90 -10.72 2.33 -2.95
C PRO A 90 -11.89 3.12 -2.32
N ASP A 91 -12.85 3.55 -3.12
CA ASP A 91 -14.09 4.19 -2.67
C ASP A 91 -14.94 3.26 -1.78
N LEU A 92 -15.12 2.02 -2.21
CA LEU A 92 -15.82 0.99 -1.44
C LEU A 92 -15.02 0.58 -0.20
N ASP A 93 -13.71 0.39 -0.37
CA ASP A 93 -12.83 0.05 0.75
C ASP A 93 -12.93 1.10 1.87
N GLN A 94 -12.84 2.39 1.54
CA GLN A 94 -12.92 3.48 2.51
C GLN A 94 -14.26 3.51 3.24
N ILE A 95 -15.39 3.41 2.52
CA ILE A 95 -16.73 3.45 3.10
C ILE A 95 -16.92 2.30 4.10
N TYR A 96 -16.62 1.08 3.66
CA TYR A 96 -16.89 -0.10 4.48
C TYR A 96 -15.83 -0.32 5.57
N MET A 97 -14.58 0.14 5.37
CA MET A 97 -13.58 0.18 6.43
C MET A 97 -13.99 1.12 7.57
N ASN A 98 -14.49 2.31 7.25
CA ASN A 98 -15.04 3.22 8.26
C ASN A 98 -16.19 2.55 9.04
N ALA A 99 -17.10 1.87 8.36
CA ALA A 99 -18.19 1.13 9.02
C ALA A 99 -17.67 0.01 9.94
N VAL A 100 -16.68 -0.78 9.48
CA VAL A 100 -16.08 -1.85 10.29
C VAL A 100 -15.37 -1.28 11.51
N GLN A 101 -14.58 -0.22 11.35
CA GLN A 101 -13.90 0.43 12.47
C GLN A 101 -14.87 1.01 13.50
N MET A 102 -16.00 1.58 13.07
CA MET A 102 -17.06 2.04 13.97
C MET A 102 -17.68 0.91 14.79
N MET A 103 -17.86 -0.26 14.17
CA MET A 103 -18.47 -1.42 14.82
C MET A 103 -17.51 -2.20 15.72
N THR A 104 -16.23 -2.27 15.36
CA THR A 104 -15.25 -3.19 15.98
C THR A 104 -14.09 -2.49 16.68
N HIS A 105 -13.91 -1.17 16.46
CA HIS A 105 -12.77 -0.34 16.89
C HIS A 105 -11.41 -0.75 16.28
N HIS A 106 -11.40 -1.61 15.29
CA HIS A 106 -10.22 -1.99 14.51
C HIS A 106 -10.61 -2.26 13.06
N GLY A 107 -9.63 -2.25 12.16
CA GLY A 107 -9.81 -2.52 10.74
C GLY A 107 -8.66 -3.35 10.18
N GLY A 108 -8.80 -3.81 8.96
CA GLY A 108 -7.79 -4.60 8.26
C GLY A 108 -8.41 -5.49 7.17
N TRP A 109 -7.57 -6.19 6.46
CA TRP A 109 -7.98 -7.12 5.40
C TRP A 109 -7.55 -8.55 5.76
N PRO A 110 -8.36 -9.56 5.36
CA PRO A 110 -9.63 -9.44 4.62
C PRO A 110 -10.68 -8.70 5.43
N MET A 111 -11.51 -7.92 4.75
CA MET A 111 -12.65 -7.24 5.37
C MET A 111 -13.94 -7.93 4.94
N THR A 112 -14.78 -8.30 5.90
CA THR A 112 -16.06 -8.99 5.69
C THR A 112 -17.18 -8.12 6.25
N VAL A 113 -18.13 -7.71 5.40
CA VAL A 113 -19.23 -6.82 5.79
C VAL A 113 -20.55 -7.38 5.32
N PHE A 114 -21.56 -7.32 6.15
CA PHE A 114 -22.93 -7.73 5.82
C PHE A 114 -23.79 -6.49 5.57
N LEU A 115 -24.41 -6.46 4.38
CA LEU A 115 -25.15 -5.31 3.90
C LEU A 115 -26.62 -5.67 3.67
N THR A 116 -27.49 -4.67 3.78
CA THR A 116 -28.85 -4.75 3.23
C THR A 116 -28.79 -4.81 1.69
N PRO A 117 -29.88 -5.18 1.00
CA PRO A 117 -29.96 -5.14 -0.47
C PRO A 117 -29.75 -3.74 -1.08
N GLU A 118 -29.77 -2.68 -0.27
CA GLU A 118 -29.46 -1.30 -0.65
C GLU A 118 -27.99 -0.93 -0.46
N GLY A 119 -27.15 -1.87 0.04
CA GLY A 119 -25.72 -1.66 0.27
C GLY A 119 -25.39 -1.02 1.62
N VAL A 120 -26.33 -0.91 2.55
CA VAL A 120 -26.10 -0.30 3.86
C VAL A 120 -25.56 -1.35 4.85
N PRO A 121 -24.39 -1.11 5.48
CA PRO A 121 -23.78 -2.08 6.40
C PRO A 121 -24.54 -2.14 7.74
N TYR A 122 -24.64 -3.34 8.31
CA TYR A 122 -25.25 -3.56 9.62
C TYR A 122 -24.43 -4.49 10.55
N TYR A 123 -23.49 -5.25 10.00
CA TYR A 123 -22.53 -6.06 10.74
C TYR A 123 -21.25 -6.25 9.94
N GLY A 124 -20.11 -6.45 10.60
CA GLY A 124 -18.87 -6.69 9.90
C GLY A 124 -17.71 -7.02 10.84
N GLY A 125 -16.59 -7.35 10.23
CA GLY A 125 -15.32 -7.64 10.87
C GLY A 125 -14.23 -7.79 9.83
N THR A 126 -13.10 -8.31 10.27
CA THR A 126 -11.98 -8.64 9.40
C THR A 126 -11.97 -10.14 9.09
N TYR A 127 -10.95 -10.85 9.49
CA TYR A 127 -10.84 -12.29 9.34
C TYR A 127 -11.77 -13.04 10.31
N PHE A 128 -12.40 -14.12 9.83
CA PHE A 128 -13.15 -15.08 10.64
C PHE A 128 -12.58 -16.49 10.42
N PRO A 129 -12.21 -17.22 11.50
CA PRO A 129 -11.67 -18.57 11.38
C PRO A 129 -12.74 -19.58 10.93
N PRO A 130 -12.37 -20.73 10.34
CA PRO A 130 -13.33 -21.74 9.87
C PRO A 130 -14.09 -22.44 11.01
N VAL A 131 -13.53 -22.41 12.23
CA VAL A 131 -14.12 -22.95 13.47
C VAL A 131 -13.89 -21.99 14.63
N ASP A 132 -14.69 -22.11 15.69
CA ASP A 132 -14.50 -21.29 16.90
C ASP A 132 -13.10 -21.49 17.48
N ARG A 133 -12.30 -20.43 17.57
CA ARG A 133 -10.96 -20.44 18.18
C ARG A 133 -10.54 -19.06 18.69
N TYR A 134 -9.68 -19.03 19.70
CA TYR A 134 -9.10 -17.78 20.26
C TYR A 134 -10.14 -16.71 20.64
N ASN A 135 -11.27 -17.12 21.22
CA ASN A 135 -12.43 -16.26 21.51
C ASN A 135 -13.09 -15.61 20.28
N MET A 136 -12.73 -16.02 19.06
CA MET A 136 -13.41 -15.59 17.84
C MET A 136 -14.42 -16.66 17.41
N PRO A 137 -15.65 -16.25 17.01
CA PRO A 137 -16.63 -17.16 16.45
C PRO A 137 -16.17 -17.69 15.09
N GLY A 138 -16.41 -18.96 14.83
CA GLY A 138 -16.19 -19.54 13.52
C GLY A 138 -17.09 -18.92 12.46
N PHE A 139 -16.59 -18.83 11.24
CA PHE A 139 -17.30 -18.20 10.12
C PHE A 139 -18.68 -18.82 9.86
N PRO A 140 -18.87 -20.17 9.88
CA PRO A 140 -20.20 -20.77 9.73
C PRO A 140 -21.20 -20.25 10.77
N ARG A 141 -20.79 -20.13 12.03
CA ARG A 141 -21.64 -19.60 13.10
C ARG A 141 -22.03 -18.14 12.88
N VAL A 142 -21.08 -17.33 12.39
CA VAL A 142 -21.35 -15.92 12.02
C VAL A 142 -22.37 -15.87 10.89
N LEU A 143 -22.18 -16.66 9.81
CA LEU A 143 -23.09 -16.71 8.67
C LEU A 143 -24.52 -17.06 9.08
N GLU A 144 -24.70 -18.13 9.87
CA GLU A 144 -26.02 -18.54 10.34
C GLU A 144 -26.67 -17.51 11.26
N SER A 145 -25.89 -16.94 12.20
CA SER A 145 -26.40 -15.94 13.15
C SER A 145 -26.85 -14.66 12.47
N VAL A 146 -26.07 -14.18 11.48
CA VAL A 146 -26.38 -12.96 10.72
C VAL A 146 -27.59 -13.18 9.82
N ALA A 147 -27.66 -14.34 9.13
CA ALA A 147 -28.80 -14.69 8.29
C ALA A 147 -30.11 -14.81 9.11
N HIS A 148 -30.03 -15.44 10.28
CA HIS A 148 -31.17 -15.54 11.20
C HIS A 148 -31.63 -14.16 11.69
N ALA A 149 -30.68 -13.32 12.13
CA ALA A 149 -30.98 -11.96 12.57
C ALA A 149 -31.64 -11.12 11.46
N TYR A 150 -31.17 -11.25 10.22
CA TYR A 150 -31.73 -10.51 9.07
C TYR A 150 -33.21 -10.81 8.84
N HIS A 151 -33.64 -12.08 8.99
CA HIS A 151 -35.01 -12.47 8.76
C HIS A 151 -35.92 -12.30 9.98
N GLU A 152 -35.41 -12.54 11.20
CA GLU A 152 -36.26 -12.54 12.41
C GLU A 152 -36.22 -11.24 13.19
N ARG A 153 -35.20 -10.40 12.96
CA ARG A 153 -34.98 -9.13 13.65
C ARG A 153 -34.83 -7.97 12.66
N ALA A 154 -35.67 -7.95 11.63
CA ALA A 154 -35.57 -6.99 10.52
C ALA A 154 -35.62 -5.52 11.00
N ASP A 155 -36.43 -5.19 12.01
CA ASP A 155 -36.51 -3.85 12.57
C ASP A 155 -35.20 -3.43 13.26
N ASP A 156 -34.57 -4.33 14.02
CA ASP A 156 -33.27 -4.07 14.68
C ASP A 156 -32.17 -3.86 13.64
N ILE A 157 -32.17 -4.69 12.58
CA ILE A 157 -31.22 -4.54 11.47
C ILE A 157 -31.41 -3.19 10.76
N ALA A 158 -32.66 -2.82 10.46
CA ALA A 158 -32.96 -1.54 9.82
C ALA A 158 -32.51 -0.34 10.68
N GLN A 159 -32.74 -0.40 11.98
CA GLN A 159 -32.30 0.66 12.91
C GLN A 159 -30.77 0.74 12.99
N THR A 160 -30.08 -0.40 13.09
CA THR A 160 -28.60 -0.44 13.12
C THR A 160 -28.01 0.11 11.83
N ALA A 161 -28.53 -0.34 10.67
CA ALA A 161 -28.10 0.13 9.36
C ALA A 161 -28.29 1.65 9.21
N ALA A 162 -29.46 2.17 9.64
CA ALA A 162 -29.73 3.61 9.60
C ALA A 162 -28.74 4.40 10.47
N SER A 163 -28.46 3.93 11.68
CA SER A 163 -27.51 4.58 12.60
C SER A 163 -26.08 4.62 12.03
N ILE A 164 -25.63 3.52 11.42
CA ILE A 164 -24.31 3.47 10.78
C ILE A 164 -24.27 4.41 9.57
N LEU A 165 -25.31 4.42 8.74
CA LEU A 165 -25.38 5.30 7.57
C LEU A 165 -25.34 6.79 7.95
N ASP A 166 -26.05 7.18 9.02
CA ASP A 166 -26.06 8.56 9.51
C ASP A 166 -24.68 8.98 10.02
N GLU A 167 -23.96 8.06 10.69
CA GLU A 167 -22.60 8.32 11.15
C GLU A 167 -21.60 8.40 9.98
N LEU A 168 -21.71 7.52 8.98
CA LEU A 168 -20.89 7.58 7.76
C LEU A 168 -21.08 8.90 7.01
N LYS A 169 -22.31 9.40 6.92
CA LYS A 169 -22.61 10.73 6.34
C LYS A 169 -21.95 11.86 7.13
N ARG A 170 -21.95 11.75 8.47
CA ARG A 170 -21.34 12.75 9.34
C ARG A 170 -19.81 12.78 9.21
N LEU A 171 -19.16 11.61 9.05
CA LEU A 171 -17.73 11.54 8.81
C LEU A 171 -17.31 12.18 7.48
N GLY A 172 -18.17 12.11 6.46
CA GLY A 172 -17.92 12.72 5.15
C GLY A 172 -18.14 14.23 5.10
N SER A 173 -18.77 14.85 6.13
CA SER A 173 -19.01 16.28 6.18
C SER A 173 -17.83 17.01 6.85
N ALA A 174 -17.34 18.08 6.22
CA ALA A 174 -16.34 18.93 6.83
C ALA A 174 -16.97 19.81 7.92
N ASN A 175 -16.33 19.88 9.08
CA ASN A 175 -16.68 20.92 10.05
C ASN A 175 -16.06 22.24 9.58
N GLU A 176 -16.86 23.23 9.26
CA GLU A 176 -16.37 24.58 8.97
C GLU A 176 -15.54 25.09 10.17
N SER A 177 -14.28 25.40 9.91
CA SER A 177 -13.44 26.10 10.88
C SER A 177 -13.30 27.56 10.47
N THR A 178 -13.63 28.47 11.37
CA THR A 178 -13.40 29.90 11.21
C THR A 178 -11.98 30.31 11.64
N GLN A 179 -11.14 29.37 12.06
CA GLN A 179 -9.78 29.65 12.49
C GLN A 179 -8.89 29.92 11.27
N LEU A 180 -8.17 31.03 11.33
CA LEU A 180 -7.15 31.35 10.33
C LEU A 180 -5.98 30.35 10.46
N LEU A 181 -5.46 29.91 9.32
CA LEU A 181 -4.25 29.11 9.27
C LEU A 181 -3.09 29.90 9.85
N SER A 182 -2.37 29.31 10.81
CA SER A 182 -1.17 29.89 11.40
C SER A 182 -0.02 28.87 11.43
N SER A 183 1.21 29.37 11.52
CA SER A 183 2.38 28.50 11.68
C SER A 183 2.37 27.68 12.99
N GLU A 184 1.56 28.08 13.99
CA GLU A 184 1.39 27.36 15.25
C GLU A 184 0.79 25.96 15.04
N LEU A 185 -0.04 25.78 14.00
CA LEU A 185 -0.57 24.47 13.64
C LEU A 185 0.53 23.46 13.31
N LEU A 186 1.62 23.92 12.67
CA LEU A 186 2.77 23.06 12.37
C LEU A 186 3.52 22.65 13.64
N ASP A 187 3.56 23.52 14.64
CA ASP A 187 4.21 23.21 15.92
C ASP A 187 3.36 22.25 16.77
N VAL A 188 2.01 22.37 16.69
CA VAL A 188 1.08 21.41 17.28
C VAL A 188 1.19 20.03 16.61
N ALA A 189 1.27 20.00 15.29
CA ALA A 189 1.45 18.76 14.51
C ALA A 189 2.80 18.09 14.88
N TYR A 190 3.89 18.85 14.92
CA TYR A 190 5.19 18.37 15.38
C TYR A 190 5.11 17.74 16.78
N ALA A 191 4.52 18.45 17.74
CA ALA A 191 4.38 17.94 19.12
C ALA A 191 3.51 16.66 19.19
N GLY A 192 2.48 16.56 18.33
CA GLY A 192 1.63 15.38 18.20
C GLY A 192 2.39 14.16 17.68
N ILE A 193 3.18 14.33 16.63
CA ILE A 193 3.99 13.26 16.01
C ILE A 193 5.05 12.76 17.01
N VAL A 194 5.83 13.66 17.61
CA VAL A 194 6.96 13.31 18.47
C VAL A 194 6.52 12.59 19.75
N ARG A 195 5.29 12.80 20.22
CA ARG A 195 4.78 12.15 21.44
C ARG A 195 4.83 10.62 21.38
N ASN A 196 4.64 10.04 20.22
CA ASN A 196 4.58 8.59 20.00
C ASN A 196 5.90 8.01 19.46
N TYR A 197 6.97 8.81 19.41
CA TYR A 197 8.26 8.37 18.90
C TYR A 197 8.88 7.27 19.75
N ASP A 198 9.33 6.19 19.11
CA ASP A 198 10.10 5.12 19.73
C ASP A 198 11.60 5.48 19.70
N ALA A 199 12.11 5.93 20.85
CA ALA A 199 13.50 6.36 20.97
C ALA A 199 14.52 5.20 20.91
N ASN A 200 14.10 3.95 21.06
CA ASN A 200 14.98 2.79 21.00
C ASN A 200 15.11 2.25 19.59
N ASN A 201 13.98 2.08 18.90
CA ASN A 201 13.93 1.39 17.62
C ASN A 201 13.57 2.32 16.44
N GLY A 202 13.34 3.59 16.68
CA GLY A 202 12.83 4.50 15.65
C GLY A 202 11.37 4.23 15.26
N GLY A 203 10.81 5.11 14.44
CA GLY A 203 9.39 5.05 14.09
C GLY A 203 8.47 5.51 15.22
N PHE A 204 7.19 5.15 15.12
CA PHE A 204 6.17 5.62 16.06
C PHE A 204 5.29 4.47 16.55
N GLY A 205 4.90 4.51 17.82
CA GLY A 205 4.02 3.52 18.42
C GLY A 205 4.69 2.17 18.69
N SER A 206 3.88 1.13 18.72
CA SER A 206 4.28 -0.28 18.96
C SER A 206 4.01 -1.14 17.73
N ALA A 207 4.35 -2.43 17.81
CA ALA A 207 4.06 -3.40 16.74
C ALA A 207 2.54 -3.60 16.52
N PRO A 208 2.10 -3.84 15.25
CA PRO A 208 2.93 -3.80 14.04
C PRO A 208 3.35 -2.37 13.66
N LYS A 209 4.57 -2.21 13.12
CA LYS A 209 5.11 -0.92 12.70
C LYS A 209 5.09 -0.76 11.18
N PHE A 210 4.45 0.32 10.72
CA PHE A 210 4.47 0.72 9.32
C PHE A 210 5.53 1.80 9.09
N PRO A 211 6.26 1.79 7.94
CA PRO A 211 7.16 2.87 7.58
C PRO A 211 6.43 4.22 7.50
N PRO A 212 6.74 5.18 8.38
CA PRO A 212 5.95 6.42 8.50
C PRO A 212 6.49 7.53 7.58
N ALA A 213 6.60 7.26 6.27
CA ALA A 213 7.28 8.13 5.31
C ALA A 213 6.77 9.58 5.35
N MET A 214 5.46 9.81 5.37
CA MET A 214 4.86 11.16 5.38
C MET A 214 5.14 11.93 6.67
N ALA A 215 5.08 11.25 7.82
CA ALA A 215 5.43 11.88 9.10
C ALA A 215 6.91 12.26 9.16
N LEU A 216 7.81 11.41 8.65
CA LEU A 216 9.25 11.70 8.57
C LEU A 216 9.55 12.83 7.58
N GLU A 217 8.85 12.89 6.45
CA GLU A 217 8.95 14.00 5.50
C GLU A 217 8.52 15.33 6.13
N PHE A 218 7.43 15.33 6.91
CA PHE A 218 7.01 16.50 7.68
C PHE A 218 8.08 16.93 8.70
N LEU A 219 8.76 16.00 9.36
CA LEU A 219 9.85 16.30 10.30
C LEU A 219 11.09 16.87 9.58
N LEU A 220 11.44 16.37 8.38
CA LEU A 220 12.51 16.97 7.56
C LEU A 220 12.17 18.41 7.17
N ARG A 221 10.95 18.68 6.73
CA ARG A 221 10.46 20.04 6.40
C ARG A 221 10.43 20.92 7.64
N THR A 222 10.12 20.38 8.83
CA THR A 222 10.21 21.10 10.11
C THR A 222 11.65 21.51 10.41
N HIS A 223 12.62 20.61 10.25
CA HIS A 223 14.03 20.94 10.39
C HIS A 223 14.47 22.03 9.41
N TYR A 224 14.10 21.91 8.14
CA TYR A 224 14.41 22.90 7.11
C TYR A 224 13.85 24.29 7.45
N ARG A 225 12.60 24.35 7.90
CA ARG A 225 11.88 25.60 8.23
C ARG A 225 12.50 26.36 9.39
N ASN A 226 12.85 25.69 10.47
CA ASN A 226 13.19 26.35 11.75
C ASN A 226 14.48 25.86 12.42
N GLY A 227 15.24 24.96 11.77
CA GLY A 227 16.50 24.42 12.31
C GLY A 227 16.32 23.42 13.46
N ASN A 228 15.14 22.82 13.62
CA ASN A 228 14.85 21.86 14.69
C ASN A 228 15.70 20.59 14.52
N LYS A 229 16.77 20.46 15.32
CA LYS A 229 17.70 19.33 15.27
C LYS A 229 17.02 18.02 15.72
N HIS A 230 16.18 18.07 16.74
CA HIS A 230 15.48 16.89 17.24
C HIS A 230 14.58 16.25 16.17
N ALA A 231 13.94 17.07 15.32
CA ALA A 231 13.19 16.55 14.16
C ALA A 231 14.11 15.78 13.20
N LEU A 232 15.28 16.31 12.88
CA LEU A 232 16.27 15.63 12.04
C LEU A 232 16.82 14.35 12.70
N ASP A 233 17.09 14.38 14.01
CA ASP A 233 17.58 13.20 14.76
C ASP A 233 16.57 12.06 14.70
N ILE A 234 15.27 12.34 14.87
CA ILE A 234 14.19 11.34 14.74
C ILE A 234 14.18 10.72 13.34
N VAL A 235 14.26 11.55 12.31
CA VAL A 235 14.27 11.05 10.91
C VAL A 235 15.50 10.19 10.66
N SER A 236 16.68 10.66 11.05
CA SER A 236 17.94 9.94 10.81
C SER A 236 17.97 8.59 11.52
N HIS A 237 17.55 8.55 12.78
CA HIS A 237 17.47 7.32 13.56
C HIS A 237 16.44 6.34 12.98
N THR A 238 15.24 6.83 12.61
CA THR A 238 14.21 5.96 12.03
C THR A 238 14.64 5.40 10.67
N CYS A 239 15.21 6.24 9.80
CA CYS A 239 15.73 5.81 8.51
C CYS A 239 16.84 4.76 8.67
N GLU A 240 17.77 4.96 9.63
CA GLU A 240 18.83 4.00 9.92
C GLU A 240 18.25 2.64 10.38
N LYS A 241 17.34 2.64 11.36
CA LYS A 241 16.72 1.42 11.89
C LYS A 241 15.93 0.65 10.84
N MET A 242 15.16 1.34 10.00
CA MET A 242 14.46 0.68 8.89
C MET A 242 15.45 0.12 7.85
N ALA A 243 16.52 0.85 7.51
CA ALA A 243 17.50 0.42 6.51
C ALA A 243 18.35 -0.77 6.95
N THR A 244 18.59 -0.91 8.26
CA THR A 244 19.37 -2.02 8.85
C THR A 244 18.50 -3.19 9.27
N GLY A 245 17.19 -3.01 9.41
CA GLY A 245 16.24 -4.07 9.74
C GLY A 245 15.96 -5.03 8.59
N GLY A 246 15.26 -6.12 8.90
CA GLY A 246 14.79 -7.09 7.91
C GLY A 246 13.62 -6.56 7.06
N ILE A 247 13.02 -5.44 7.44
CA ILE A 247 12.00 -4.76 6.62
C ILE A 247 12.56 -4.24 5.28
N TYR A 248 13.87 -3.98 5.20
CA TYR A 248 14.56 -3.69 3.95
C TYR A 248 15.18 -4.97 3.39
N ASP A 249 14.91 -5.28 2.13
CA ASP A 249 15.53 -6.43 1.46
C ASP A 249 17.03 -6.15 1.21
N GLN A 250 17.90 -6.71 2.06
CA GLN A 250 19.34 -6.47 2.07
C GLN A 250 20.07 -6.96 0.80
N LEU A 251 19.45 -7.82 0.00
CA LEU A 251 20.00 -8.34 -1.26
C LEU A 251 19.42 -7.68 -2.49
N GLY A 252 18.10 -7.57 -2.56
CA GLY A 252 17.41 -7.13 -3.75
C GLY A 252 16.95 -5.67 -3.74
N GLY A 253 17.01 -5.02 -2.58
CA GLY A 253 16.47 -3.68 -2.39
C GLY A 253 14.94 -3.66 -2.30
N GLY A 254 14.41 -2.47 -1.99
CA GLY A 254 13.00 -2.26 -1.73
C GLY A 254 12.58 -2.64 -0.32
N PHE A 255 11.52 -1.99 0.16
CA PHE A 255 10.96 -2.22 1.48
C PHE A 255 9.75 -3.13 1.41
N HIS A 256 9.64 -3.99 2.40
CA HIS A 256 8.44 -4.74 2.74
C HIS A 256 7.41 -3.82 3.41
N ARG A 257 6.16 -4.28 3.49
CA ARG A 257 4.99 -3.48 3.84
C ARG A 257 5.02 -2.93 5.25
N TYR A 258 5.26 -3.78 6.25
CA TYR A 258 5.33 -3.41 7.67
C TYR A 258 6.12 -4.45 8.45
N SER A 259 6.59 -4.06 9.65
CA SER A 259 7.21 -5.00 10.58
C SER A 259 6.17 -5.53 11.57
N THR A 260 6.22 -6.83 11.83
CA THR A 260 5.37 -7.50 12.83
C THR A 260 5.88 -7.30 14.26
N ASP A 261 7.12 -6.83 14.41
CA ASP A 261 7.77 -6.48 15.68
C ASP A 261 8.07 -4.98 15.81
N THR A 262 8.64 -4.58 16.94
CA THR A 262 9.02 -3.17 17.20
C THR A 262 10.39 -2.80 16.66
N GLU A 263 11.20 -3.78 16.25
CA GLU A 263 12.64 -3.64 15.95
C GLU A 263 12.93 -3.58 14.44
N TRP A 264 11.90 -3.64 13.60
CA TRP A 264 11.99 -3.69 12.14
C TRP A 264 12.62 -4.97 11.59
N LEU A 265 12.63 -6.07 12.39
CA LEU A 265 13.30 -7.33 12.02
C LEU A 265 12.43 -8.22 11.15
N VAL A 266 11.25 -8.60 11.63
CA VAL A 266 10.37 -9.57 10.95
C VAL A 266 9.30 -8.82 10.16
N PRO A 267 9.44 -8.70 8.83
CA PRO A 267 8.45 -8.02 8.02
C PRO A 267 7.26 -8.92 7.71
N HIS A 268 6.13 -8.32 7.36
CA HIS A 268 5.20 -8.91 6.43
C HIS A 268 5.76 -8.70 5.02
N PHE A 269 6.07 -9.81 4.31
CA PHE A 269 7.00 -9.80 3.17
C PHE A 269 6.45 -9.20 1.87
N GLU A 270 5.19 -8.79 1.79
CA GLU A 270 4.66 -8.07 0.62
C GLU A 270 5.41 -6.76 0.37
N LYS A 271 5.56 -6.37 -0.90
CA LYS A 271 6.16 -5.08 -1.28
C LYS A 271 5.18 -4.30 -2.13
N MET A 272 4.79 -3.13 -1.62
CA MET A 272 3.84 -2.24 -2.28
C MET A 272 4.59 -1.16 -3.07
N LEU A 273 4.09 -0.82 -4.26
CA LEU A 273 4.68 0.24 -5.07
C LEU A 273 4.66 1.60 -4.35
N TYR A 274 3.54 1.95 -3.70
CA TYR A 274 3.40 3.24 -3.03
C TYR A 274 4.33 3.40 -1.82
N ASP A 275 4.56 2.35 -1.03
CA ASP A 275 5.52 2.40 0.08
C ASP A 275 6.93 2.67 -0.43
N ASN A 276 7.33 1.97 -1.49
CA ASN A 276 8.63 2.14 -2.12
C ASN A 276 8.78 3.51 -2.80
N ALA A 277 7.70 4.07 -3.35
CA ALA A 277 7.69 5.43 -3.89
C ALA A 277 7.93 6.48 -2.80
N LEU A 278 7.18 6.42 -1.72
CA LEU A 278 7.29 7.38 -0.61
C LEU A 278 8.63 7.26 0.11
N LEU A 279 9.09 6.04 0.37
CA LEU A 279 10.35 5.80 1.05
C LEU A 279 11.56 6.21 0.19
N SER A 280 11.55 5.97 -1.12
CA SER A 280 12.65 6.41 -1.98
C SER A 280 12.81 7.94 -1.99
N ARG A 281 11.70 8.70 -2.01
CA ARG A 281 11.72 10.16 -1.86
C ARG A 281 12.24 10.59 -0.49
N LEU A 282 11.76 9.98 0.58
CA LEU A 282 12.23 10.26 1.95
C LEU A 282 13.74 10.07 2.08
N TYR A 283 14.30 8.95 1.60
CA TYR A 283 15.74 8.70 1.66
C TYR A 283 16.54 9.64 0.76
N LEU A 284 16.00 10.07 -0.39
CA LEU A 284 16.60 11.11 -1.23
C LEU A 284 16.66 12.47 -0.52
N HIS A 285 15.56 12.88 0.11
CA HIS A 285 15.49 14.15 0.85
C HIS A 285 16.38 14.12 2.10
N HIS A 286 16.42 12.98 2.81
CA HIS A 286 17.36 12.81 3.91
C HIS A 286 18.81 12.88 3.44
N TYR A 287 19.15 12.30 2.28
CA TYR A 287 20.47 12.47 1.65
C TYR A 287 20.78 13.93 1.33
N GLN A 288 19.84 14.67 0.75
CA GLN A 288 20.04 16.11 0.45
C GLN A 288 20.31 16.94 1.71
N VAL A 289 19.62 16.66 2.81
CA VAL A 289 19.77 17.40 4.08
C VAL A 289 21.06 17.05 4.81
N THR A 290 21.45 15.76 4.80
CA THR A 290 22.53 15.23 5.65
C THR A 290 23.83 14.91 4.92
N GLY A 291 23.79 14.70 3.61
CA GLY A 291 24.89 14.13 2.84
C GLY A 291 25.13 12.64 3.09
N SER A 292 24.18 11.92 3.72
CA SER A 292 24.31 10.51 4.10
C SER A 292 24.41 9.59 2.89
N ASN A 293 25.58 9.02 2.64
CA ASN A 293 25.78 8.02 1.59
C ASN A 293 24.95 6.74 1.81
N SER A 294 24.62 6.41 3.06
CA SER A 294 23.72 5.28 3.36
C SER A 294 22.33 5.56 2.81
N SER A 295 21.77 6.76 3.05
CA SER A 295 20.44 7.12 2.53
C SER A 295 20.41 7.16 1.01
N ARG A 296 21.47 7.68 0.37
CA ARG A 296 21.62 7.60 -1.08
C ARG A 296 21.57 6.15 -1.57
N ARG A 297 22.35 5.26 -0.98
CA ARG A 297 22.39 3.82 -1.35
C ARG A 297 21.03 3.16 -1.19
N ILE A 298 20.28 3.47 -0.13
CA ILE A 298 18.95 2.90 0.09
C ILE A 298 17.97 3.42 -0.97
N ALA A 299 17.97 4.72 -1.26
CA ALA A 299 17.13 5.27 -2.33
C ALA A 299 17.43 4.62 -3.69
N GLU A 300 18.72 4.50 -4.08
CA GLU A 300 19.14 3.80 -5.28
C GLU A 300 18.72 2.32 -5.27
N GLY A 301 18.81 1.66 -4.11
CA GLY A 301 18.38 0.26 -3.92
C GLY A 301 16.90 0.06 -4.17
N ILE A 302 16.04 0.96 -3.65
CA ILE A 302 14.60 0.95 -3.89
C ILE A 302 14.29 1.16 -5.38
N LEU A 303 14.85 2.20 -5.99
CA LEU A 303 14.59 2.54 -7.39
C LEU A 303 15.05 1.44 -8.35
N ASN A 304 16.20 0.83 -8.09
CA ASN A 304 16.70 -0.29 -8.88
C ASN A 304 15.84 -1.56 -8.69
N TYR A 305 15.28 -1.79 -7.50
CA TYR A 305 14.28 -2.84 -7.29
C TYR A 305 13.04 -2.60 -8.16
N VAL A 306 12.51 -1.38 -8.16
CA VAL A 306 11.32 -1.04 -8.97
C VAL A 306 11.60 -1.21 -10.47
N ILE A 307 12.76 -0.78 -10.97
CA ILE A 307 13.15 -0.98 -12.38
C ILE A 307 13.20 -2.47 -12.71
N ARG A 308 13.78 -3.29 -11.86
CA ARG A 308 14.02 -4.70 -12.13
C ARG A 308 12.78 -5.56 -11.99
N GLU A 309 11.99 -5.33 -10.92
CA GLU A 309 10.91 -6.24 -10.53
C GLU A 309 9.51 -5.68 -10.82
N MET A 310 9.34 -4.36 -10.77
CA MET A 310 8.02 -3.74 -10.76
C MET A 310 7.72 -2.92 -12.03
N THR A 311 8.57 -2.98 -13.06
CA THR A 311 8.39 -2.18 -14.28
C THR A 311 7.98 -3.06 -15.45
N GLY A 312 6.85 -2.73 -16.08
CA GLY A 312 6.38 -3.35 -17.30
C GLY A 312 7.16 -2.89 -18.54
N PRO A 313 7.11 -3.64 -19.63
CA PRO A 313 7.91 -3.35 -20.85
C PRO A 313 7.56 -2.00 -21.49
N GLU A 314 6.34 -1.52 -21.33
CA GLU A 314 5.87 -0.23 -21.84
C GLU A 314 6.16 0.96 -20.90
N GLY A 315 6.58 0.72 -19.65
CA GLY A 315 6.99 1.75 -18.70
C GLY A 315 6.00 2.02 -17.56
N GLY A 316 4.87 1.32 -17.50
CA GLY A 316 4.00 1.32 -16.33
C GLY A 316 4.61 0.52 -15.19
N PHE A 317 4.36 0.95 -13.95
CA PHE A 317 4.80 0.22 -12.75
C PHE A 317 3.66 -0.63 -12.21
N TYR A 318 3.96 -1.89 -11.94
CA TYR A 318 3.06 -2.87 -11.32
C TYR A 318 2.75 -2.52 -9.87
N SER A 319 1.63 -3.04 -9.33
CA SER A 319 1.12 -2.59 -8.02
C SER A 319 1.85 -3.22 -6.85
N THR A 320 2.00 -4.55 -6.83
CA THR A 320 2.50 -5.28 -5.65
C THR A 320 3.30 -6.52 -6.00
N GLN A 321 4.17 -6.91 -5.07
CA GLN A 321 4.77 -8.23 -5.01
C GLN A 321 4.25 -8.93 -3.75
N ASP A 322 3.80 -10.19 -3.90
CA ASP A 322 3.20 -10.99 -2.84
C ASP A 322 4.20 -11.28 -1.68
N ALA A 323 3.67 -11.50 -0.50
CA ALA A 323 4.43 -12.00 0.65
C ALA A 323 4.83 -13.46 0.49
N ASP A 324 3.98 -14.24 -0.20
CA ASP A 324 4.07 -15.69 -0.28
C ASP A 324 4.79 -16.16 -1.54
N SER A 325 5.61 -17.20 -1.38
CA SER A 325 6.16 -17.99 -2.46
C SER A 325 5.91 -19.47 -2.15
N GLU A 326 5.35 -20.21 -3.11
CA GLU A 326 5.00 -21.63 -2.96
C GLU A 326 4.11 -21.90 -1.72
N GLY A 327 3.21 -20.96 -1.39
CA GLY A 327 2.27 -21.05 -0.26
C GLY A 327 2.89 -20.81 1.13
N HIS A 328 4.10 -20.26 1.20
CA HIS A 328 4.79 -19.93 2.45
C HIS A 328 5.25 -18.47 2.45
N GLU A 329 4.90 -17.73 3.49
CA GLU A 329 5.33 -16.34 3.67
C GLU A 329 6.85 -16.25 3.83
N GLY A 330 7.47 -15.32 3.12
CA GLY A 330 8.90 -15.01 3.22
C GLY A 330 9.87 -16.03 2.61
N LYS A 331 9.40 -17.18 2.15
CA LYS A 331 10.25 -18.28 1.65
C LYS A 331 11.29 -17.87 0.61
N PHE A 332 10.94 -16.93 -0.26
CA PHE A 332 11.87 -16.40 -1.27
C PHE A 332 13.02 -15.61 -0.66
N PHE A 333 12.80 -14.91 0.46
CA PHE A 333 13.71 -13.92 1.03
C PHE A 333 14.64 -14.46 2.10
N VAL A 334 14.24 -15.52 2.81
CA VAL A 334 14.98 -16.07 3.96
C VAL A 334 16.07 -17.04 3.54
N TRP A 335 17.04 -17.26 4.44
CA TRP A 335 18.22 -18.09 4.21
C TRP A 335 18.50 -18.99 5.42
N SER A 336 18.95 -20.23 5.17
CA SER A 336 19.60 -21.00 6.22
C SER A 336 21.07 -20.59 6.36
N HIS A 337 21.66 -20.85 7.53
CA HIS A 337 23.09 -20.64 7.74
C HIS A 337 23.91 -21.48 6.77
N GLU A 338 23.52 -22.75 6.55
CA GLU A 338 24.16 -23.69 5.66
C GLU A 338 24.19 -23.22 4.21
N GLU A 339 23.10 -22.69 3.70
CA GLU A 339 23.03 -22.13 2.34
C GLU A 339 24.06 -21.02 2.12
N ILE A 340 24.28 -20.15 3.13
CA ILE A 340 25.27 -19.07 3.03
C ILE A 340 26.70 -19.63 3.05
N ILE A 341 27.01 -20.58 3.95
CA ILE A 341 28.33 -21.20 4.01
C ILE A 341 28.60 -21.99 2.72
N GLU A 342 27.64 -22.75 2.21
CA GLU A 342 27.78 -23.47 0.93
C GLU A 342 28.01 -22.50 -0.24
N ALA A 343 27.29 -21.40 -0.26
CA ALA A 343 27.41 -20.39 -1.30
C ALA A 343 28.79 -19.71 -1.27
N MET A 344 29.27 -19.29 -0.10
CA MET A 344 30.43 -18.39 0.02
C MET A 344 31.72 -19.07 0.48
N GLY A 345 31.64 -20.30 0.99
CA GLY A 345 32.71 -20.99 1.68
C GLY A 345 32.85 -20.57 3.14
N GLU A 346 33.53 -21.37 3.94
CA GLU A 346 33.59 -21.23 5.41
C GLU A 346 34.05 -19.83 5.86
N THR A 347 35.14 -19.30 5.30
CA THR A 347 35.73 -18.04 5.76
C THR A 347 34.89 -16.83 5.41
N GLU A 348 34.52 -16.63 4.13
CA GLU A 348 33.74 -15.48 3.71
C GLU A 348 32.28 -15.62 4.16
N GLY A 349 31.73 -16.84 4.16
CA GLY A 349 30.38 -17.12 4.62
C GLY A 349 30.21 -16.84 6.11
N THR A 350 31.18 -17.15 6.95
CA THR A 350 31.15 -16.80 8.38
C THR A 350 31.19 -15.29 8.60
N LEU A 351 32.03 -14.55 7.88
CA LEU A 351 32.05 -13.09 7.95
C LEU A 351 30.70 -12.47 7.52
N PHE A 352 30.12 -12.99 6.44
CA PHE A 352 28.82 -12.55 5.95
C PHE A 352 27.71 -12.87 6.96
N ALA A 353 27.69 -14.10 7.48
CA ALA A 353 26.73 -14.55 8.49
C ALA A 353 26.81 -13.70 9.77
N THR A 354 28.02 -13.40 10.24
CA THR A 354 28.24 -12.54 11.41
C THR A 354 27.68 -11.12 11.18
N TYR A 355 27.92 -10.53 10.00
CA TYR A 355 27.46 -9.18 9.70
C TYR A 355 25.94 -9.08 9.57
N TYR A 356 25.29 -10.10 9.01
CA TYR A 356 23.84 -10.12 8.81
C TYR A 356 23.07 -10.92 9.88
N ASP A 357 23.72 -11.24 11.00
CA ASP A 357 23.17 -11.99 12.14
C ASP A 357 22.49 -13.32 11.72
N VAL A 358 23.16 -14.05 10.83
CA VAL A 358 22.69 -15.35 10.37
C VAL A 358 23.22 -16.44 11.28
N THR A 359 22.30 -17.15 11.95
CA THR A 359 22.63 -18.21 12.90
C THR A 359 22.05 -19.56 12.49
N PRO A 360 22.62 -20.70 12.96
CA PRO A 360 22.01 -22.01 12.72
C PRO A 360 20.61 -22.18 13.29
N ALA A 361 20.24 -21.42 14.33
CA ALA A 361 18.91 -21.46 14.94
C ALA A 361 17.87 -20.69 14.12
N GLY A 362 18.31 -19.66 13.38
CA GLY A 362 17.44 -18.75 12.66
C GLY A 362 16.77 -17.71 13.55
N ASN A 363 16.26 -16.66 12.93
CA ASN A 363 15.45 -15.60 13.56
C ASN A 363 14.00 -15.57 13.06
N PHE A 364 13.65 -16.45 12.11
CA PHE A 364 12.31 -16.59 11.55
C PHE A 364 12.05 -18.03 11.11
N GLU A 365 11.22 -18.78 11.83
CA GLU A 365 10.80 -20.17 11.52
C GLU A 365 11.97 -21.13 11.19
N GLY A 366 13.10 -20.99 11.90
CA GLY A 366 14.30 -21.79 11.67
C GLY A 366 15.16 -21.36 10.48
N GLN A 367 14.77 -20.27 9.81
CA GLN A 367 15.53 -19.58 8.77
C GLN A 367 15.98 -18.20 9.26
N ASN A 368 16.72 -17.47 8.44
CA ASN A 368 17.20 -16.15 8.79
C ASN A 368 16.71 -15.10 7.79
N ILE A 369 16.14 -14.02 8.34
CA ILE A 369 15.97 -12.74 7.68
C ILE A 369 17.27 -11.98 7.84
N LEU A 370 17.85 -11.50 6.74
CA LEU A 370 19.09 -10.72 6.78
C LEU A 370 18.82 -9.32 7.37
N HIS A 371 19.55 -8.96 8.42
CA HIS A 371 19.50 -7.63 9.03
C HIS A 371 20.88 -7.25 9.57
N ILE A 372 21.10 -5.99 9.92
CA ILE A 372 22.41 -5.47 10.31
C ILE A 372 22.32 -4.95 11.76
N PRO A 373 22.64 -5.76 12.77
CA PRO A 373 22.57 -5.34 14.17
C PRO A 373 23.68 -4.38 14.57
N ASP A 374 24.89 -4.60 14.03
CA ASP A 374 26.10 -3.91 14.44
C ASP A 374 26.76 -3.12 13.28
N ALA A 375 27.48 -2.06 13.60
CA ALA A 375 28.18 -1.27 12.62
C ALA A 375 29.30 -2.06 11.93
N LEU A 376 29.51 -1.81 10.63
CA LEU A 376 30.55 -2.48 9.82
C LEU A 376 31.92 -2.46 10.50
N ALA A 377 32.31 -1.34 11.11
CA ALA A 377 33.61 -1.18 11.77
C ALA A 377 33.74 -2.06 13.04
N GLU A 378 32.64 -2.26 13.77
CA GLU A 378 32.59 -3.10 14.97
C GLU A 378 32.73 -4.57 14.59
N VAL A 379 31.95 -5.01 13.60
CA VAL A 379 32.05 -6.40 13.09
C VAL A 379 33.43 -6.68 12.50
N ALA A 380 34.00 -5.74 11.74
CA ALA A 380 35.36 -5.88 11.19
C ALA A 380 36.40 -6.03 12.30
N ALA A 381 36.35 -5.18 13.34
CA ALA A 381 37.26 -5.26 14.49
C ALA A 381 37.13 -6.58 15.28
N ALA A 382 35.89 -7.05 15.49
CA ALA A 382 35.61 -8.31 16.20
C ALA A 382 36.13 -9.55 15.46
N ASN A 383 36.33 -9.46 14.14
CA ASN A 383 36.78 -10.57 13.28
C ASN A 383 38.22 -10.39 12.77
N ASP A 384 38.99 -9.45 13.32
CA ASP A 384 40.38 -9.16 12.94
C ASP A 384 40.61 -8.88 11.44
N VAL A 385 39.63 -8.22 10.79
CA VAL A 385 39.70 -7.79 9.39
C VAL A 385 39.58 -6.27 9.27
N SER A 386 40.04 -5.69 8.17
CA SER A 386 39.79 -4.27 7.91
C SER A 386 38.34 -4.02 7.48
N PRO A 387 37.74 -2.83 7.78
CA PRO A 387 36.43 -2.47 7.26
C PRO A 387 36.33 -2.58 5.73
N ALA A 388 37.39 -2.24 5.01
CA ALA A 388 37.44 -2.36 3.54
C ALA A 388 37.38 -3.83 3.09
N THR A 389 38.11 -4.71 3.75
CA THR A 389 38.08 -6.16 3.46
C THR A 389 36.69 -6.74 3.71
N LEU A 390 36.07 -6.38 4.84
CA LEU A 390 34.72 -6.81 5.14
C LEU A 390 33.72 -6.32 4.07
N GLU A 391 33.76 -5.04 3.70
CA GLU A 391 32.87 -4.49 2.66
C GLU A 391 33.03 -5.19 1.30
N GLU A 392 34.27 -5.58 0.92
CA GLU A 392 34.51 -6.37 -0.29
C GLU A 392 33.87 -7.76 -0.20
N VAL A 393 34.01 -8.45 0.95
CA VAL A 393 33.36 -9.77 1.19
C VAL A 393 31.85 -9.63 1.11
N LEU A 394 31.27 -8.62 1.79
CA LEU A 394 29.84 -8.38 1.78
C LEU A 394 29.31 -8.06 0.37
N THR A 395 30.05 -7.28 -0.41
CA THR A 395 29.68 -6.92 -1.79
C THR A 395 29.66 -8.16 -2.69
N ARG A 396 30.69 -9.01 -2.62
CA ARG A 396 30.69 -10.30 -3.35
C ARG A 396 29.59 -11.23 -2.89
N GLY A 397 29.38 -11.31 -1.56
CA GLY A 397 28.34 -12.13 -0.94
C GLY A 397 26.94 -11.71 -1.38
N ARG A 398 26.61 -10.42 -1.31
CA ARG A 398 25.33 -9.90 -1.79
C ARG A 398 25.06 -10.26 -3.25
N ALA A 399 26.04 -10.04 -4.12
CA ALA A 399 25.91 -10.37 -5.54
C ALA A 399 25.69 -11.89 -5.77
N LYS A 400 26.43 -12.72 -5.06
CA LYS A 400 26.35 -14.19 -5.20
C LYS A 400 25.02 -14.74 -4.69
N LEU A 401 24.61 -14.33 -3.49
CA LEU A 401 23.35 -14.75 -2.89
C LEU A 401 22.15 -14.22 -3.68
N PHE A 402 22.20 -12.96 -4.16
CA PHE A 402 21.18 -12.43 -5.05
C PHE A 402 21.03 -13.31 -6.30
N ALA A 403 22.13 -13.67 -6.98
CA ALA A 403 22.10 -14.53 -8.16
C ALA A 403 21.59 -15.97 -7.87
N LEU A 404 21.78 -16.47 -6.65
CA LEU A 404 21.20 -17.76 -6.21
C LEU A 404 19.70 -17.61 -5.93
N ARG A 405 19.28 -16.55 -5.27
CA ARG A 405 17.87 -16.26 -4.97
C ARG A 405 17.04 -16.11 -6.23
N GLU A 406 17.58 -15.47 -7.27
CA GLU A 406 16.89 -15.31 -8.57
C GLU A 406 16.54 -16.64 -9.26
N LYS A 407 17.10 -17.77 -8.80
CA LYS A 407 16.75 -19.12 -9.30
C LYS A 407 15.59 -19.75 -8.52
N ARG A 408 15.22 -19.18 -7.37
CA ARG A 408 14.07 -19.63 -6.58
C ARG A 408 12.78 -19.23 -7.28
N ILE A 409 11.67 -19.87 -6.93
CA ILE A 409 10.34 -19.46 -7.37
C ILE A 409 10.04 -18.12 -6.71
N LYS A 410 9.83 -17.08 -7.54
CA LYS A 410 9.54 -15.73 -7.08
C LYS A 410 8.12 -15.66 -6.47
N PRO A 411 7.91 -14.75 -5.51
CA PRO A 411 6.56 -14.39 -5.08
C PRO A 411 5.71 -13.92 -6.25
N GLY A 412 4.41 -14.13 -6.15
CA GLY A 412 3.45 -13.61 -7.10
C GLY A 412 3.60 -12.09 -7.27
N ARG A 413 3.26 -11.58 -8.44
CA ARG A 413 3.24 -10.14 -8.72
C ARG A 413 1.88 -9.76 -9.29
N ASP A 414 1.26 -8.76 -8.69
CA ASP A 414 0.08 -8.16 -9.26
C ASP A 414 0.49 -7.16 -10.33
N GLU A 415 0.27 -7.52 -11.58
CA GLU A 415 0.69 -6.74 -12.76
C GLU A 415 -0.31 -5.67 -13.18
N LYS A 416 -1.30 -5.41 -12.35
CA LYS A 416 -2.19 -4.26 -12.51
C LYS A 416 -1.38 -2.96 -12.32
N ILE A 417 -1.65 -1.97 -13.16
CA ILE A 417 -1.01 -0.65 -13.10
C ILE A 417 -2.04 0.35 -12.64
N LEU A 418 -1.82 0.93 -11.47
CA LEU A 418 -2.71 1.90 -10.83
C LEU A 418 -2.19 3.32 -11.07
N THR A 419 -3.05 4.21 -11.53
CA THR A 419 -2.68 5.58 -11.90
C THR A 419 -2.08 6.35 -10.72
N ALA A 420 -2.74 6.33 -9.55
CA ALA A 420 -2.26 7.03 -8.35
C ALA A 420 -0.85 6.59 -7.94
N TRP A 421 -0.62 5.26 -7.84
CA TRP A 421 0.67 4.75 -7.39
C TRP A 421 1.78 4.98 -8.41
N ASN A 422 1.44 5.00 -9.70
CA ASN A 422 2.36 5.40 -10.76
C ASN A 422 2.71 6.89 -10.67
N GLY A 423 1.76 7.76 -10.30
CA GLY A 423 2.02 9.17 -10.02
C GLY A 423 3.03 9.39 -8.90
N LEU A 424 2.90 8.65 -7.78
CA LEU A 424 3.86 8.70 -6.67
C LEU A 424 5.26 8.24 -7.09
N MET A 425 5.36 7.12 -7.81
CA MET A 425 6.64 6.57 -8.25
C MET A 425 7.27 7.42 -9.36
N LEU A 426 6.45 8.03 -10.23
CA LEU A 426 6.90 9.01 -11.22
C LEU A 426 7.65 10.18 -10.55
N ALA A 427 7.05 10.78 -9.51
CA ALA A 427 7.68 11.85 -8.75
C ALA A 427 9.04 11.42 -8.17
N SER A 428 9.09 10.20 -7.61
CA SER A 428 10.33 9.64 -7.06
C SER A 428 11.44 9.50 -8.10
N PHE A 429 11.15 8.93 -9.27
CA PHE A 429 12.14 8.81 -10.35
C PHE A 429 12.56 10.15 -10.93
N ALA A 430 11.63 11.10 -11.06
CA ALA A 430 11.92 12.44 -11.55
C ALA A 430 12.93 13.18 -10.63
N GLU A 431 12.67 13.18 -9.32
CA GLU A 431 13.57 13.76 -8.33
C GLU A 431 14.92 13.04 -8.28
N ALA A 432 14.90 11.71 -8.27
CA ALA A 432 16.14 10.93 -8.26
C ALA A 432 17.00 11.19 -9.49
N GLY A 433 16.39 11.34 -10.67
CA GLY A 433 17.08 11.69 -11.90
C GLY A 433 17.83 13.02 -11.81
N ALA A 434 17.25 14.01 -11.13
CA ALA A 434 17.88 15.32 -10.93
C ALA A 434 18.92 15.29 -9.78
N ILE A 435 18.54 14.77 -8.61
CA ILE A 435 19.38 14.80 -7.40
C ILE A 435 20.63 13.94 -7.55
N LEU A 436 20.51 12.76 -8.18
CA LEU A 436 21.59 11.80 -8.36
C LEU A 436 22.30 11.93 -9.72
N ASP A 437 21.88 12.89 -10.55
CA ASP A 437 22.36 13.11 -11.93
C ASP A 437 22.33 11.81 -12.77
N SER A 438 21.18 11.12 -12.80
CA SER A 438 21.01 9.82 -13.44
C SER A 438 20.10 9.90 -14.67
N ASP A 439 20.68 9.71 -15.85
CA ASP A 439 19.93 9.63 -17.12
C ASP A 439 18.98 8.42 -17.16
N GLN A 440 19.36 7.33 -16.47
CA GLN A 440 18.51 6.15 -16.34
C GLN A 440 17.19 6.50 -15.63
N TYR A 441 17.26 7.16 -14.47
CA TYR A 441 16.07 7.52 -13.70
C TYR A 441 15.23 8.57 -14.43
N ARG A 442 15.84 9.56 -15.09
CA ARG A 442 15.13 10.51 -15.97
C ARG A 442 14.37 9.81 -17.09
N SER A 443 15.00 8.82 -17.74
CA SER A 443 14.38 8.04 -18.80
C SER A 443 13.21 7.20 -18.30
N VAL A 444 13.34 6.58 -17.13
CA VAL A 444 12.26 5.80 -16.49
C VAL A 444 11.07 6.70 -16.17
N ALA A 445 11.29 7.88 -15.56
CA ALA A 445 10.24 8.85 -15.27
C ALA A 445 9.50 9.30 -16.54
N THR A 446 10.25 9.72 -17.56
CA THR A 446 9.69 10.18 -18.85
C THR A 446 8.85 9.09 -19.54
N LYS A 447 9.35 7.84 -19.52
CA LYS A 447 8.66 6.70 -20.13
C LYS A 447 7.37 6.36 -19.38
N ASN A 448 7.41 6.41 -18.04
CA ASN A 448 6.23 6.17 -17.21
C ASN A 448 5.16 7.25 -17.42
N ALA A 449 5.53 8.53 -17.39
CA ALA A 449 4.61 9.63 -17.64
C ALA A 449 3.91 9.50 -19.01
N ALA A 450 4.68 9.19 -20.07
CA ALA A 450 4.13 8.97 -21.40
C ALA A 450 3.15 7.79 -21.41
N PHE A 451 3.53 6.66 -20.81
CA PHE A 451 2.67 5.47 -20.71
C PHE A 451 1.33 5.77 -20.02
N VAL A 452 1.35 6.41 -18.85
CA VAL A 452 0.11 6.70 -18.10
C VAL A 452 -0.80 7.61 -18.90
N LEU A 453 -0.26 8.69 -19.50
CA LEU A 453 -1.04 9.64 -20.29
C LEU A 453 -1.62 9.02 -21.58
N GLU A 454 -0.92 8.07 -22.19
CA GLU A 454 -1.35 7.44 -23.43
C GLU A 454 -2.32 6.27 -23.22
N ARG A 455 -2.17 5.53 -22.10
CA ARG A 455 -2.90 4.28 -21.90
C ARG A 455 -4.04 4.37 -20.86
N LEU A 456 -3.96 5.31 -19.93
CA LEU A 456 -4.93 5.47 -18.83
C LEU A 456 -5.82 6.71 -18.99
N GLN A 457 -6.07 7.13 -20.24
CA GLN A 457 -7.04 8.17 -20.56
C GLN A 457 -8.05 7.69 -21.59
N ARG A 458 -9.33 8.06 -21.40
CA ARG A 458 -10.40 7.80 -22.35
C ARG A 458 -11.41 8.95 -22.32
N ASP A 459 -11.76 9.51 -23.50
CA ASP A 459 -12.77 10.58 -23.64
C ASP A 459 -12.51 11.79 -22.75
N GLY A 460 -11.24 12.12 -22.48
CA GLY A 460 -10.81 13.23 -21.63
C GLY A 460 -10.90 12.97 -20.12
N LEU A 461 -11.21 11.74 -19.71
CA LEU A 461 -11.18 11.30 -18.33
C LEU A 461 -9.99 10.38 -18.09
N LEU A 462 -9.39 10.51 -16.91
CA LEU A 462 -8.37 9.58 -16.42
C LEU A 462 -9.03 8.30 -15.94
N LEU A 463 -8.37 7.17 -16.12
CA LEU A 463 -8.80 5.87 -15.65
C LEU A 463 -7.97 5.39 -14.46
N ARG A 464 -8.57 4.59 -13.58
CA ARG A 464 -7.94 4.07 -12.36
C ARG A 464 -6.85 3.06 -12.64
N THR A 465 -7.13 2.09 -13.53
CA THR A 465 -6.27 0.90 -13.67
C THR A 465 -6.20 0.41 -15.10
N ILE A 466 -5.08 -0.23 -15.43
CA ILE A 466 -4.91 -1.02 -16.64
C ILE A 466 -4.24 -2.35 -16.33
N LYS A 467 -4.76 -3.44 -16.93
CA LYS A 467 -4.15 -4.75 -16.97
C LYS A 467 -4.52 -5.44 -18.31
N ASP A 468 -3.56 -6.17 -18.89
CA ASP A 468 -3.75 -6.91 -20.14
C ASP A 468 -4.41 -6.04 -21.25
N ASP A 469 -3.88 -4.82 -21.45
CA ASP A 469 -4.38 -3.80 -22.38
C ASP A 469 -5.81 -3.29 -22.12
N GLN A 470 -6.42 -3.65 -21.02
CA GLN A 470 -7.76 -3.22 -20.64
C GLN A 470 -7.69 -2.15 -19.54
N ALA A 471 -7.78 -0.87 -19.94
CA ALA A 471 -7.94 0.23 -19.01
C ALA A 471 -9.41 0.38 -18.61
N LYS A 472 -9.69 0.47 -17.29
CA LYS A 472 -11.05 0.50 -16.75
C LYS A 472 -11.17 1.35 -15.51
N LEU A 473 -12.40 1.60 -15.09
CA LEU A 473 -12.82 2.40 -13.95
C LEU A 473 -12.41 3.87 -14.07
N ASN A 474 -13.31 4.76 -13.75
CA ASN A 474 -13.01 6.18 -13.66
C ASN A 474 -12.03 6.43 -12.51
N ALA A 475 -11.07 7.29 -12.74
CA ALA A 475 -10.05 7.63 -11.75
C ALA A 475 -10.62 8.45 -10.60
N TYR A 476 -10.12 8.22 -9.39
CA TYR A 476 -10.47 8.92 -8.17
C TYR A 476 -9.66 10.19 -8.00
N LEU A 477 -9.98 10.99 -6.99
CA LEU A 477 -9.24 12.22 -6.66
C LEU A 477 -7.73 11.98 -6.55
N GLU A 478 -7.33 10.91 -5.86
CA GLU A 478 -5.93 10.57 -5.65
C GLU A 478 -5.18 10.27 -6.97
N ASP A 479 -5.86 9.68 -7.96
CA ASP A 479 -5.26 9.40 -9.27
C ASP A 479 -4.89 10.70 -10.00
N TYR A 480 -5.80 11.68 -9.98
CA TYR A 480 -5.56 13.00 -10.56
C TYR A 480 -4.49 13.78 -9.80
N ALA A 481 -4.59 13.82 -8.47
CA ALA A 481 -3.70 14.61 -7.63
C ALA A 481 -2.25 14.08 -7.69
N PHE A 482 -2.05 12.76 -7.54
CA PHE A 482 -0.71 12.18 -7.52
C PHE A 482 -0.05 12.19 -8.91
N LEU A 483 -0.83 11.98 -9.97
CA LEU A 483 -0.29 12.08 -11.33
C LEU A 483 0.09 13.53 -11.66
N ALA A 484 -0.74 14.51 -11.27
CA ALA A 484 -0.42 15.93 -11.48
C ALA A 484 0.83 16.35 -10.70
N ASP A 485 0.98 15.89 -9.43
CA ASP A 485 2.21 16.12 -8.64
C ASP A 485 3.45 15.51 -9.31
N GLY A 486 3.33 14.26 -9.78
CA GLY A 486 4.41 13.58 -10.49
C GLY A 486 4.82 14.30 -11.79
N LEU A 487 3.86 14.78 -12.56
CA LEU A 487 4.11 15.53 -13.79
C LEU A 487 4.72 16.91 -13.54
N LEU A 488 4.27 17.63 -12.50
CA LEU A 488 4.90 18.89 -12.08
C LEU A 488 6.34 18.66 -11.63
N THR A 489 6.59 17.60 -10.88
CA THR A 489 7.93 17.21 -10.46
C THR A 489 8.82 16.87 -11.66
N LEU A 490 8.28 16.14 -12.65
CA LEU A 490 8.98 15.85 -13.89
C LEU A 490 9.27 17.13 -14.71
N PHE A 491 8.33 18.08 -14.75
CA PHE A 491 8.55 19.40 -15.37
C PHE A 491 9.69 20.17 -14.67
N GLU A 492 9.65 20.27 -13.36
CA GLU A 492 10.67 21.01 -12.59
C GLU A 492 12.09 20.43 -12.74
N THR A 493 12.19 19.11 -12.95
CA THR A 493 13.47 18.41 -13.09
C THR A 493 13.96 18.29 -14.53
N SER A 494 13.08 18.40 -15.54
CA SER A 494 13.44 18.28 -16.96
C SER A 494 13.37 19.60 -17.74
N GLY A 495 12.55 20.55 -17.29
CA GLY A 495 12.24 21.80 -18.02
C GLY A 495 11.32 21.61 -19.22
N GLU A 496 10.74 20.43 -19.44
CA GLU A 496 9.88 20.14 -20.59
C GLU A 496 8.45 20.64 -20.36
N LEU A 497 8.03 21.68 -21.05
CA LEU A 497 6.69 22.30 -20.93
C LEU A 497 5.52 21.33 -21.16
N ARG A 498 5.73 20.22 -21.85
CA ARG A 498 4.70 19.19 -22.04
C ARG A 498 4.14 18.74 -20.70
N TRP A 499 5.00 18.41 -19.76
CA TRP A 499 4.59 17.88 -18.44
C TRP A 499 3.82 18.87 -17.61
N PHE A 500 4.21 20.14 -17.67
CA PHE A 500 3.48 21.23 -17.05
C PHE A 500 2.05 21.38 -17.64
N ASN A 501 1.93 21.37 -18.96
CA ASN A 501 0.63 21.50 -19.63
C ASN A 501 -0.29 20.31 -19.29
N GLU A 502 0.23 19.10 -19.25
CA GLU A 502 -0.56 17.91 -18.87
C GLU A 502 -0.99 17.99 -17.40
N ALA A 503 -0.10 18.37 -16.48
CA ALA A 503 -0.46 18.60 -15.08
C ALA A 503 -1.56 19.66 -14.92
N LEU A 504 -1.47 20.78 -15.63
CA LEU A 504 -2.48 21.83 -15.61
C LEU A 504 -3.84 21.33 -16.15
N ASN A 505 -3.83 20.55 -17.24
CA ASN A 505 -5.05 19.97 -17.80
C ASN A 505 -5.71 18.98 -16.82
N LEU A 506 -4.93 18.10 -16.19
CA LEU A 506 -5.42 17.17 -15.17
C LEU A 506 -5.98 17.91 -13.95
N THR A 507 -5.32 18.99 -13.51
CA THR A 507 -5.79 19.79 -12.37
C THR A 507 -7.11 20.50 -12.68
N LYS A 508 -7.28 21.06 -13.88
CA LYS A 508 -8.56 21.62 -14.29
C LYS A 508 -9.67 20.58 -14.29
N LYS A 509 -9.36 19.37 -14.78
CA LYS A 509 -10.32 18.27 -14.77
C LYS A 509 -10.63 17.77 -13.36
N MET A 510 -9.64 17.73 -12.48
CA MET A 510 -9.79 17.43 -11.06
C MET A 510 -10.74 18.40 -10.37
N ILE A 511 -10.60 19.71 -10.61
CA ILE A 511 -11.52 20.72 -10.07
C ILE A 511 -12.94 20.50 -10.63
N GLU A 512 -13.08 20.29 -11.95
CA GLU A 512 -14.39 20.07 -12.60
C GLU A 512 -15.13 18.86 -12.02
N GLU A 513 -14.43 17.72 -11.80
CA GLU A 513 -15.04 16.45 -11.39
C GLU A 513 -15.29 16.35 -9.87
N PHE A 514 -14.38 16.86 -9.04
CA PHE A 514 -14.33 16.51 -7.62
C PHE A 514 -14.61 17.69 -6.68
N TRP A 515 -14.52 18.94 -7.13
CA TRP A 515 -14.70 20.10 -6.26
C TRP A 515 -16.10 20.18 -5.66
N ASP A 516 -16.16 20.47 -4.35
CA ASP A 516 -17.40 20.75 -3.63
C ASP A 516 -17.65 22.26 -3.56
N GLU A 517 -18.61 22.72 -4.33
CA GLU A 517 -19.01 24.15 -4.39
C GLU A 517 -19.66 24.63 -3.09
N SER A 518 -20.16 23.74 -2.24
CA SER A 518 -20.92 24.10 -1.04
C SER A 518 -20.06 24.25 0.21
N GLU A 519 -19.13 23.33 0.42
CA GLU A 519 -18.32 23.24 1.65
C GLU A 519 -16.81 23.38 1.37
N GLY A 520 -16.41 23.45 0.11
CA GLY A 520 -15.01 23.43 -0.30
C GLY A 520 -14.36 22.06 -0.15
N GLY A 521 -13.10 21.95 -0.63
CA GLY A 521 -12.39 20.69 -0.71
C GLY A 521 -12.90 19.80 -1.84
N PHE A 522 -12.33 18.61 -1.93
CA PHE A 522 -12.62 17.68 -3.02
C PHE A 522 -13.26 16.40 -2.48
N PHE A 523 -14.32 15.95 -3.13
CA PHE A 523 -14.84 14.61 -2.90
C PHE A 523 -13.86 13.55 -3.42
N PHE A 524 -13.86 12.36 -2.82
CA PHE A 524 -13.02 11.25 -3.26
C PHE A 524 -13.45 10.71 -4.62
N THR A 525 -14.78 10.65 -4.88
CA THR A 525 -15.37 10.22 -6.16
C THR A 525 -15.81 11.42 -7.01
N GLY A 526 -15.58 11.37 -8.32
CA GLY A 526 -15.98 12.40 -9.27
C GLY A 526 -17.48 12.37 -9.60
N LYS A 527 -17.96 13.39 -10.33
CA LYS A 527 -19.34 13.48 -10.83
C LYS A 527 -19.69 12.35 -11.80
N SER A 528 -18.67 11.78 -12.46
CA SER A 528 -18.80 10.69 -13.43
C SER A 528 -18.87 9.30 -12.81
N HIS A 529 -18.76 9.17 -11.47
CA HIS A 529 -18.84 7.89 -10.77
C HIS A 529 -20.28 7.48 -10.46
N GLU A 530 -20.48 6.19 -10.15
CA GLU A 530 -21.75 5.71 -9.61
C GLU A 530 -22.06 6.35 -8.25
N SER A 531 -23.34 6.47 -7.93
CA SER A 531 -23.77 6.96 -6.62
C SER A 531 -23.70 5.84 -5.59
N LEU A 532 -22.86 6.00 -4.58
CA LEU A 532 -22.76 5.10 -3.42
C LEU A 532 -23.63 5.61 -2.26
N ILE A 533 -23.68 4.83 -1.16
CA ILE A 533 -24.45 5.18 0.05
C ILE A 533 -24.02 6.50 0.69
N VAL A 534 -22.73 6.86 0.53
CA VAL A 534 -22.17 8.16 0.92
C VAL A 534 -21.12 8.60 -0.12
N ARG A 535 -20.89 9.90 -0.21
CA ARG A 535 -19.82 10.50 -1.01
C ARG A 535 -18.84 11.18 -0.07
N ASN A 536 -17.71 10.53 0.18
CA ASN A 536 -16.73 10.95 1.18
C ASN A 536 -15.73 11.97 0.62
N LYS A 537 -15.14 12.75 1.52
CA LYS A 537 -13.89 13.49 1.32
C LYS A 537 -12.79 12.85 2.13
N ASP A 538 -11.61 12.67 1.51
CA ASP A 538 -10.44 12.11 2.17
C ASP A 538 -9.53 13.24 2.67
N TYR A 539 -9.39 13.36 3.99
CA TYR A 539 -8.61 14.41 4.65
C TYR A 539 -7.43 13.88 5.45
N PHE A 540 -7.36 12.57 5.66
CA PHE A 540 -6.34 11.97 6.52
C PHE A 540 -5.42 11.06 5.72
N ASP A 541 -4.11 11.23 5.94
CA ASP A 541 -3.12 10.32 5.41
C ASP A 541 -3.31 8.92 6.00
N ASN A 542 -3.22 7.93 5.14
CA ASN A 542 -3.23 6.51 5.50
C ASN A 542 -1.91 5.86 5.04
N ALA A 543 -1.98 4.79 4.27
CA ALA A 543 -0.81 4.20 3.63
C ALA A 543 -0.25 5.10 2.51
N THR A 544 -1.12 5.90 1.89
CA THR A 544 -0.79 6.96 0.93
C THR A 544 -1.24 8.31 1.48
N PRO A 545 -0.69 9.42 0.97
CA PRO A 545 -1.18 10.76 1.31
C PRO A 545 -2.67 10.92 0.99
N ALA A 546 -3.38 11.76 1.73
CA ALA A 546 -4.77 12.11 1.41
C ALA A 546 -4.86 12.84 0.07
N GLY A 547 -5.83 12.44 -0.76
CA GLY A 547 -6.04 13.08 -2.07
C GLY A 547 -6.24 14.59 -1.98
N ASN A 548 -6.98 15.07 -0.96
CA ASN A 548 -7.16 16.51 -0.71
C ASN A 548 -5.86 17.23 -0.36
N SER A 549 -4.96 16.59 0.40
CA SER A 549 -3.65 17.20 0.76
C SER A 549 -2.78 17.41 -0.46
N VAL A 550 -2.67 16.39 -1.33
CA VAL A 550 -1.87 16.49 -2.55
C VAL A 550 -2.52 17.41 -3.57
N ALA A 551 -3.86 17.41 -3.70
CA ALA A 551 -4.59 18.37 -4.54
C ALA A 551 -4.29 19.82 -4.13
N ALA A 552 -4.30 20.11 -2.83
CA ALA A 552 -3.95 21.45 -2.31
C ALA A 552 -2.48 21.82 -2.63
N GLU A 553 -1.54 20.88 -2.49
CA GLU A 553 -0.12 21.09 -2.84
C GLU A 553 0.03 21.37 -4.35
N VAL A 554 -0.63 20.59 -5.21
CA VAL A 554 -0.62 20.79 -6.67
C VAL A 554 -1.16 22.18 -7.05
N LEU A 555 -2.28 22.60 -6.43
CA LEU A 555 -2.85 23.93 -6.67
C LEU A 555 -1.90 25.03 -6.25
N LEU A 556 -1.26 24.93 -5.08
CA LEU A 556 -0.27 25.90 -4.62
C LEU A 556 0.95 25.97 -5.55
N ARG A 557 1.47 24.82 -6.00
CA ARG A 557 2.59 24.78 -6.97
C ARG A 557 2.20 25.44 -8.29
N LEU A 558 1.02 25.15 -8.82
CA LEU A 558 0.52 25.75 -10.06
C LEU A 558 0.30 27.27 -9.91
N SER A 559 -0.27 27.72 -8.80
CA SER A 559 -0.44 29.15 -8.51
C SER A 559 0.90 29.91 -8.54
N VAL A 560 1.94 29.34 -7.91
CA VAL A 560 3.29 29.93 -7.95
C VAL A 560 3.88 29.96 -9.37
N LEU A 561 3.69 28.89 -10.15
CA LEU A 561 4.26 28.77 -11.51
C LEU A 561 3.52 29.63 -12.55
N THR A 562 2.22 29.81 -12.41
CA THR A 562 1.38 30.58 -13.35
C THR A 562 1.21 32.05 -12.96
N GLY A 563 1.33 32.35 -11.67
CA GLY A 563 0.91 33.62 -11.10
C GLY A 563 -0.61 33.77 -10.99
N ASP A 564 -1.36 32.69 -11.15
CA ASP A 564 -2.81 32.64 -10.99
C ASP A 564 -3.13 32.29 -9.52
N GLU A 565 -3.91 33.13 -8.85
CA GLU A 565 -4.27 32.95 -7.44
C GLU A 565 -5.67 32.34 -7.27
N GLU A 566 -6.44 32.20 -8.35
CA GLU A 566 -7.75 31.53 -8.36
C GLU A 566 -7.62 30.02 -8.62
#